data_5b792696ed3c3a0dc56559c0c373c17c
#
_entry.id   5b792696ed3c3a0dc56559c0c373c17c
#
_cell.length_a   1.000
_cell.length_b   1.000
_cell.length_c   1.000
_cell.angle_alpha   90.00
_cell.angle_beta   90.00
_cell.angle_gamma   90.00
#
_symmetry.space_group_name_H-M   'P 1'
#
loop_
_entity.id
_entity.type
_entity.pdbx_description
1 polymer ?
#
loop_
_entity_poly.entity_id
_entity_poly.type
_entity_poly.pdbx_seq_one_letter_code
_entity_poly.pdbx_strand_id
1 'polypeptide(L)'
;VQYYVNDMGRQIAIVAWGIASQGADIHAGKKGDHLVADVYIEANRQLESEPAHNSEIDKLMQLVESGDPDIISQFKIPVRRCLDGFKVTLAAMNVKHDRFVHESDFIRNGDTAKVLSRISHLPEAKTEDTLSLDLSAYGFEKDYVLRRSDGTSVYAARDIAFHIWKGHNFDRVIDVLGADHKLIGTQLQATLEILGEQVPEIVFFEFVSLPEGSMSTRRGKFISADELIAETERRAMDEVNARRSELSEEERRKIAHSVAISAIRYDIIRTIPEKSTVFDWKEALDFEKQSGPYIQYAHARACSILDKAVSYTPCFEAEGEGETALVKHIALFPKVIEEIVKDLKPYLLAIYARELADIFNSFYHAEPVLKAEGKVRDRRLTLVDATRNTLKEALETLGIDALRAM
;
A
#
# COMPACT_ATOMS: atom_id res chain seq x y z
N VAL A 1 -7.87 -1.80 8.44
CA VAL A 1 -7.16 -0.89 7.52
C VAL A 1 -8.17 0.00 6.80
N GLN A 2 -7.88 1.33 6.71
CA GLN A 2 -8.77 2.30 6.10
C GLN A 2 -8.12 2.96 4.90
N TYR A 3 -8.92 3.27 3.89
CA TYR A 3 -8.54 4.09 2.76
C TYR A 3 -9.32 5.42 2.85
N TYR A 4 -8.61 6.55 2.89
CA TYR A 4 -9.21 7.88 2.87
C TYR A 4 -9.49 8.30 1.43
N VAL A 5 -10.74 8.58 1.14
CA VAL A 5 -11.23 8.91 -0.20
C VAL A 5 -11.37 10.42 -0.32
N ASN A 6 -10.48 11.05 -1.07
CA ASN A 6 -10.56 12.49 -1.40
C ASN A 6 -11.63 12.70 -2.47
N ASP A 7 -12.90 12.66 -2.08
CA ASP A 7 -14.04 12.80 -2.97
C ASP A 7 -14.53 14.26 -3.12
N MET A 8 -13.72 15.19 -2.66
CA MET A 8 -13.97 16.63 -2.71
C MET A 8 -12.80 17.36 -3.40
N GLY A 9 -13.05 18.58 -3.84
CA GLY A 9 -12.04 19.48 -4.37
C GLY A 9 -11.95 19.51 -5.89
N ARG A 10 -11.00 20.36 -6.37
CA ARG A 10 -10.92 20.77 -7.77
C ARG A 10 -10.71 19.61 -8.76
N GLN A 11 -9.96 18.58 -8.38
CA GLN A 11 -9.72 17.43 -9.26
C GLN A 11 -11.01 16.68 -9.58
N ILE A 12 -11.85 16.45 -8.56
CA ILE A 12 -13.15 15.79 -8.75
C ILE A 12 -14.10 16.67 -9.55
N ALA A 13 -14.10 18.00 -9.31
CA ALA A 13 -14.87 18.96 -10.08
C ALA A 13 -14.50 18.92 -11.57
N ILE A 14 -13.20 18.87 -11.90
CA ILE A 14 -12.70 18.76 -13.27
C ILE A 14 -13.18 17.47 -13.94
N VAL A 15 -13.10 16.33 -13.24
CA VAL A 15 -13.59 15.05 -13.79
C VAL A 15 -15.11 15.06 -13.96
N ALA A 16 -15.86 15.56 -13.00
CA ALA A 16 -17.32 15.66 -13.07
C ALA A 16 -17.75 16.56 -14.25
N TRP A 17 -17.08 17.69 -14.43
CA TRP A 17 -17.28 18.58 -15.57
C TRP A 17 -16.93 17.89 -16.90
N GLY A 18 -15.78 17.20 -16.96
CA GLY A 18 -15.34 16.45 -18.13
C GLY A 18 -16.32 15.35 -18.54
N ILE A 19 -16.87 14.62 -17.59
CA ILE A 19 -17.93 13.60 -17.87
C ILE A 19 -19.20 14.27 -18.40
N ALA A 20 -19.60 15.38 -17.82
CA ALA A 20 -20.81 16.10 -18.27
C ALA A 20 -20.67 16.71 -19.66
N SER A 21 -19.50 17.23 -20.01
CA SER A 21 -19.23 17.89 -21.31
C SER A 21 -18.97 16.92 -22.44
N GLN A 22 -18.30 15.78 -22.16
CA GLN A 22 -17.88 14.82 -23.18
C GLN A 22 -18.85 13.64 -23.36
N GLY A 23 -19.75 13.42 -22.39
CA GLY A 23 -20.64 12.26 -22.33
C GLY A 23 -19.97 11.00 -21.76
N ALA A 24 -20.74 10.21 -21.02
CA ALA A 24 -20.24 9.05 -20.26
C ALA A 24 -19.74 7.87 -21.14
N ASP A 25 -20.03 7.87 -22.44
CA ASP A 25 -19.80 6.71 -23.32
C ASP A 25 -18.47 6.73 -24.10
N ILE A 26 -17.69 7.81 -24.02
CA ILE A 26 -16.47 7.99 -24.83
C ILE A 26 -15.41 6.92 -24.55
N HIS A 27 -15.45 6.29 -23.37
CA HIS A 27 -14.48 5.29 -22.93
C HIS A 27 -15.15 3.97 -22.50
N ALA A 28 -16.26 3.61 -23.12
CA ALA A 28 -16.97 2.35 -22.83
C ALA A 28 -16.02 1.14 -22.96
N GLY A 29 -15.98 0.31 -21.91
CA GLY A 29 -15.14 -0.89 -21.86
C GLY A 29 -13.80 -0.75 -21.14
N LYS A 30 -13.37 0.45 -20.76
CA LYS A 30 -12.18 0.64 -19.92
C LYS A 30 -12.51 0.41 -18.44
N LYS A 31 -11.51 -0.05 -17.69
CA LYS A 31 -11.54 -0.11 -16.23
C LYS A 31 -11.84 1.29 -15.65
N GLY A 32 -12.63 1.35 -14.57
CA GLY A 32 -13.21 2.61 -14.10
C GLY A 32 -12.20 3.71 -13.74
N ASP A 33 -11.10 3.36 -13.10
CA ASP A 33 -10.02 4.29 -12.74
C ASP A 33 -9.23 4.78 -13.96
N HIS A 34 -8.97 3.92 -14.95
CA HIS A 34 -8.35 4.33 -16.22
C HIS A 34 -9.25 5.27 -17.03
N LEU A 35 -10.57 5.00 -17.02
CA LEU A 35 -11.54 5.91 -17.63
C LEU A 35 -11.50 7.29 -16.98
N VAL A 36 -11.53 7.33 -15.64
CA VAL A 36 -11.48 8.59 -14.88
C VAL A 36 -10.18 9.36 -15.14
N ALA A 37 -9.04 8.64 -15.23
CA ALA A 37 -7.76 9.24 -15.57
C ALA A 37 -7.74 9.87 -16.98
N ASP A 38 -8.28 9.20 -17.98
CA ASP A 38 -8.37 9.72 -19.34
C ASP A 38 -9.25 10.98 -19.40
N VAL A 39 -10.42 10.95 -18.75
CA VAL A 39 -11.32 12.12 -18.67
C VAL A 39 -10.60 13.28 -17.98
N TYR A 40 -9.88 13.03 -16.90
CA TYR A 40 -9.12 14.06 -16.20
C TYR A 40 -8.04 14.71 -17.07
N ILE A 41 -7.29 13.91 -17.82
CA ILE A 41 -6.24 14.40 -18.73
C ILE A 41 -6.86 15.26 -19.82
N GLU A 42 -7.93 14.79 -20.47
CA GLU A 42 -8.58 15.52 -21.55
C GLU A 42 -9.29 16.79 -21.05
N ALA A 43 -9.97 16.73 -19.91
CA ALA A 43 -10.59 17.92 -19.31
C ALA A 43 -9.55 18.98 -18.95
N ASN A 44 -8.37 18.61 -18.42
CA ASN A 44 -7.29 19.57 -18.17
C ASN A 44 -6.77 20.20 -19.47
N ARG A 45 -6.63 19.44 -20.57
CA ARG A 45 -6.24 20.02 -21.88
C ARG A 45 -7.25 21.06 -22.36
N GLN A 46 -8.55 20.78 -22.19
CA GLN A 46 -9.61 21.74 -22.53
C GLN A 46 -9.56 22.99 -21.67
N LEU A 47 -9.33 22.85 -20.35
CA LEU A 47 -9.18 24.00 -19.45
C LEU A 47 -7.92 24.85 -19.73
N GLU A 48 -6.85 24.23 -20.23
CA GLU A 48 -5.64 24.94 -20.67
C GLU A 48 -5.90 25.71 -21.99
N SER A 49 -6.64 25.12 -22.93
CA SER A 49 -6.98 25.76 -24.22
C SER A 49 -8.05 26.85 -24.08
N GLU A 50 -9.01 26.64 -23.17
CA GLU A 50 -10.15 27.53 -22.93
C GLU A 50 -10.30 27.87 -21.44
N PRO A 51 -9.46 28.81 -20.90
CA PRO A 51 -9.45 29.12 -19.47
C PRO A 51 -10.78 29.65 -18.90
N ALA A 52 -11.70 30.10 -19.76
CA ALA A 52 -13.03 30.56 -19.34
C ALA A 52 -13.82 29.49 -18.55
N HIS A 53 -13.63 28.21 -18.87
CA HIS A 53 -14.29 27.09 -18.18
C HIS A 53 -13.85 26.89 -16.72
N ASN A 54 -12.73 27.53 -16.29
CA ASN A 54 -12.34 27.47 -14.87
C ASN A 54 -13.41 28.03 -13.94
N SER A 55 -14.21 29.03 -14.39
CA SER A 55 -15.32 29.56 -13.62
C SER A 55 -16.45 28.54 -13.39
N GLU A 56 -16.63 27.60 -14.32
CA GLU A 56 -17.60 26.49 -14.17
C GLU A 56 -17.12 25.51 -13.10
N ILE A 57 -15.82 25.20 -13.08
CA ILE A 57 -15.21 24.33 -12.07
C ILE A 57 -15.36 24.96 -10.67
N ASP A 58 -15.04 26.26 -10.54
CA ASP A 58 -15.17 26.97 -9.26
C ASP A 58 -16.62 26.99 -8.78
N LYS A 59 -17.58 27.15 -9.68
CA LYS A 59 -19.01 27.08 -9.36
C LYS A 59 -19.42 25.66 -8.89
N LEU A 60 -18.94 24.60 -9.55
CA LEU A 60 -19.18 23.21 -9.11
C LEU A 60 -18.66 22.98 -7.70
N MET A 61 -17.46 23.49 -7.38
CA MET A 61 -16.89 23.38 -6.04
C MET A 61 -17.74 24.09 -4.98
N GLN A 62 -18.23 25.31 -5.26
CA GLN A 62 -19.11 26.04 -4.34
C GLN A 62 -20.45 25.30 -4.12
N LEU A 63 -21.04 24.77 -5.19
CA LEU A 63 -22.32 24.06 -5.12
C LEU A 63 -22.19 22.74 -4.34
N VAL A 64 -21.12 21.98 -4.52
CA VAL A 64 -20.93 20.73 -3.77
C VAL A 64 -20.68 21.00 -2.28
N GLU A 65 -19.95 22.06 -1.92
CA GLU A 65 -19.76 22.46 -0.52
C GLU A 65 -21.05 22.98 0.12
N SER A 66 -21.90 23.70 -0.63
CA SER A 66 -23.21 24.16 -0.14
C SER A 66 -24.24 23.04 0.00
N GLY A 67 -23.91 21.82 -0.45
CA GLY A 67 -24.77 20.65 -0.29
C GLY A 67 -25.78 20.44 -1.41
N ASP A 68 -25.58 21.01 -2.60
CA ASP A 68 -26.46 20.81 -3.77
C ASP A 68 -26.54 19.31 -4.12
N PRO A 69 -27.73 18.67 -4.06
CA PRO A 69 -27.87 17.22 -4.21
C PRO A 69 -27.53 16.71 -5.61
N ASP A 70 -27.76 17.52 -6.65
CA ASP A 70 -27.49 17.13 -8.04
C ASP A 70 -25.98 17.14 -8.29
N ILE A 71 -25.28 18.15 -7.80
CA ILE A 71 -23.82 18.24 -7.92
C ILE A 71 -23.14 17.18 -7.06
N ILE A 72 -23.62 16.91 -5.85
CA ILE A 72 -23.13 15.79 -5.02
C ILE A 72 -23.27 14.48 -5.79
N SER A 73 -24.38 14.25 -6.47
CA SER A 73 -24.57 13.04 -7.28
C SER A 73 -23.57 12.97 -8.44
N GLN A 74 -23.31 14.09 -9.12
CA GLN A 74 -22.33 14.17 -10.20
C GLN A 74 -20.90 13.84 -9.70
N PHE A 75 -20.49 14.33 -8.53
CA PHE A 75 -19.19 14.03 -7.92
C PHE A 75 -19.05 12.55 -7.51
N LYS A 76 -20.13 11.92 -7.05
CA LYS A 76 -20.12 10.51 -6.66
C LYS A 76 -19.85 9.54 -7.82
N ILE A 77 -20.26 9.90 -9.04
CA ILE A 77 -20.12 9.02 -10.22
C ILE A 77 -18.63 8.70 -10.51
N PRO A 78 -17.75 9.69 -10.76
CA PRO A 78 -16.34 9.43 -11.04
C PRO A 78 -15.63 8.79 -9.85
N VAL A 79 -15.92 9.22 -8.63
CA VAL A 79 -15.33 8.66 -7.41
C VAL A 79 -15.65 7.18 -7.30
N ARG A 80 -16.91 6.79 -7.46
CA ARG A 80 -17.31 5.37 -7.42
C ARG A 80 -16.62 4.55 -8.51
N ARG A 81 -16.60 5.04 -9.76
CA ARG A 81 -15.93 4.35 -10.88
C ARG A 81 -14.43 4.16 -10.60
N CYS A 82 -13.76 5.20 -10.08
CA CYS A 82 -12.36 5.14 -9.72
C CYS A 82 -12.10 4.11 -8.61
N LEU A 83 -12.91 4.13 -7.54
CA LEU A 83 -12.80 3.18 -6.43
C LEU A 83 -13.07 1.73 -6.87
N ASP A 84 -14.04 1.50 -7.75
CA ASP A 84 -14.31 0.15 -8.26
C ASP A 84 -13.10 -0.38 -9.07
N GLY A 85 -12.43 0.48 -9.85
CA GLY A 85 -11.17 0.16 -10.52
C GLY A 85 -10.02 -0.11 -9.53
N PHE A 86 -9.83 0.75 -8.54
CA PHE A 86 -8.80 0.57 -7.49
C PHE A 86 -8.94 -0.76 -6.76
N LYS A 87 -10.17 -1.15 -6.39
CA LYS A 87 -10.42 -2.42 -5.71
C LYS A 87 -9.96 -3.63 -6.51
N VAL A 88 -10.07 -3.58 -7.83
CA VAL A 88 -9.56 -4.66 -8.71
C VAL A 88 -8.04 -4.75 -8.64
N THR A 89 -7.33 -3.63 -8.78
CA THR A 89 -5.86 -3.59 -8.69
C THR A 89 -5.36 -3.99 -7.31
N LEU A 90 -5.99 -3.46 -6.26
CA LEU A 90 -5.61 -3.76 -4.87
C LEU A 90 -5.83 -5.25 -4.55
N ALA A 91 -6.94 -5.84 -5.03
CA ALA A 91 -7.21 -7.26 -4.87
C ALA A 91 -6.16 -8.12 -5.59
N ALA A 92 -5.76 -7.74 -6.82
CA ALA A 92 -4.70 -8.42 -7.56
C ALA A 92 -3.35 -8.37 -6.80
N MET A 93 -3.10 -7.31 -6.06
CA MET A 93 -1.90 -7.15 -5.23
C MET A 93 -2.04 -7.73 -3.82
N ASN A 94 -3.07 -8.49 -3.50
CA ASN A 94 -3.36 -8.99 -2.14
C ASN A 94 -3.46 -7.86 -1.09
N VAL A 95 -3.99 -6.68 -1.48
CA VAL A 95 -4.22 -5.55 -0.58
C VAL A 95 -5.71 -5.43 -0.29
N LYS A 96 -6.08 -5.45 0.98
CA LYS A 96 -7.47 -5.30 1.45
C LYS A 96 -7.61 -4.09 2.37
N HIS A 97 -8.67 -3.32 2.15
CA HIS A 97 -9.11 -2.27 3.06
C HIS A 97 -10.45 -2.67 3.67
N ASP A 98 -10.56 -2.53 4.98
CA ASP A 98 -11.81 -2.85 5.70
C ASP A 98 -12.84 -1.75 5.53
N ARG A 99 -12.39 -0.52 5.27
CA ARG A 99 -13.26 0.64 5.18
C ARG A 99 -12.72 1.68 4.20
N PHE A 100 -13.62 2.29 3.43
CA PHE A 100 -13.38 3.48 2.63
C PHE A 100 -14.09 4.64 3.31
N VAL A 101 -13.35 5.65 3.75
CA VAL A 101 -13.85 6.81 4.50
C VAL A 101 -13.81 8.02 3.59
N HIS A 102 -14.96 8.65 3.36
CA HIS A 102 -15.08 9.76 2.43
C HIS A 102 -14.82 11.11 3.12
N GLU A 103 -13.99 11.95 2.53
CA GLU A 103 -13.72 13.30 2.99
C GLU A 103 -15.00 14.12 3.13
N SER A 104 -15.92 13.98 2.18
CA SER A 104 -17.20 14.66 2.16
C SER A 104 -18.10 14.35 3.35
N ASP A 105 -17.92 13.20 4.02
CA ASP A 105 -18.73 12.84 5.19
C ASP A 105 -18.48 13.80 6.36
N PHE A 106 -17.24 14.28 6.54
CA PHE A 106 -16.86 15.22 7.60
C PHE A 106 -17.39 16.66 7.38
N ILE A 107 -17.72 16.99 6.14
CA ILE A 107 -18.44 18.24 5.83
C ILE A 107 -19.93 18.08 6.15
N ARG A 108 -20.54 16.99 5.64
CA ARG A 108 -21.99 16.75 5.72
C ARG A 108 -22.48 16.51 7.14
N ASN A 109 -21.68 15.84 7.97
CA ASN A 109 -22.04 15.61 9.38
C ASN A 109 -21.69 16.79 10.31
N GLY A 110 -21.08 17.86 9.75
CA GLY A 110 -20.72 19.07 10.47
C GLY A 110 -19.45 18.99 11.30
N ASP A 111 -18.68 17.91 11.24
CA ASP A 111 -17.46 17.77 12.05
C ASP A 111 -16.38 18.76 11.62
N THR A 112 -16.22 19.03 10.32
CA THR A 112 -15.33 20.09 9.83
C THR A 112 -15.70 21.47 10.40
N ALA A 113 -16.99 21.81 10.46
CA ALA A 113 -17.46 23.08 11.02
C ALA A 113 -17.17 23.18 12.52
N LYS A 114 -17.36 22.08 13.27
CA LYS A 114 -17.03 22.01 14.71
C LYS A 114 -15.53 22.22 14.94
N VAL A 115 -14.67 21.60 14.12
CA VAL A 115 -13.21 21.76 14.18
C VAL A 115 -12.82 23.21 13.92
N LEU A 116 -13.31 23.82 12.83
CA LEU A 116 -13.03 25.21 12.51
C LEU A 116 -13.49 26.17 13.63
N SER A 117 -14.68 25.95 14.20
CA SER A 117 -15.16 26.71 15.35
C SER A 117 -14.26 26.55 16.57
N ARG A 118 -13.82 25.32 16.89
CA ARG A 118 -12.92 25.06 18.01
C ARG A 118 -11.58 25.75 17.81
N ILE A 119 -11.00 25.66 16.61
CA ILE A 119 -9.71 26.30 16.29
C ILE A 119 -9.81 27.81 16.34
N SER A 120 -10.92 28.42 15.88
CA SER A 120 -11.08 29.89 15.88
C SER A 120 -11.03 30.54 17.28
N HIS A 121 -11.16 29.76 18.35
CA HIS A 121 -11.07 30.23 19.74
C HIS A 121 -9.71 29.98 20.39
N LEU A 122 -8.75 29.38 19.65
CA LEU A 122 -7.39 29.16 20.17
C LEU A 122 -6.56 30.44 20.13
N PRO A 123 -5.61 30.63 21.07
CA PRO A 123 -4.70 31.78 21.06
C PRO A 123 -3.86 31.86 19.80
N GLU A 124 -3.53 30.72 19.19
CA GLU A 124 -2.73 30.58 17.99
C GLU A 124 -3.51 30.88 16.70
N ALA A 125 -4.84 31.07 16.81
CA ALA A 125 -5.69 31.30 15.64
C ALA A 125 -5.61 32.75 15.16
N LYS A 126 -5.52 32.92 13.84
CA LYS A 126 -5.65 34.21 13.12
C LYS A 126 -6.92 34.17 12.32
N THR A 127 -7.84 35.11 12.58
CA THR A 127 -9.24 35.13 12.04
C THR A 127 -9.54 36.43 11.29
N GLU A 128 -8.63 36.87 10.43
CA GLU A 128 -8.85 38.06 9.59
C GLU A 128 -9.72 37.66 8.38
N ASP A 129 -9.17 37.76 7.16
CA ASP A 129 -9.87 37.33 5.93
C ASP A 129 -9.96 35.80 5.81
N THR A 130 -9.02 35.09 6.41
CA THR A 130 -8.93 33.61 6.44
C THR A 130 -8.93 33.10 7.87
N LEU A 131 -9.18 31.81 8.08
CA LEU A 131 -8.85 31.16 9.33
C LEU A 131 -7.55 30.38 9.14
N SER A 132 -6.53 30.76 9.89
CA SER A 132 -5.25 30.07 9.92
C SER A 132 -4.77 29.85 11.36
N LEU A 133 -3.84 28.91 11.53
CA LEU A 133 -3.23 28.58 12.81
C LEU A 133 -1.74 28.89 12.75
N ASP A 134 -1.24 29.64 13.72
CA ASP A 134 0.17 29.91 13.90
C ASP A 134 0.84 28.71 14.56
N LEU A 135 1.68 28.02 13.79
CA LEU A 135 2.44 26.85 14.24
C LEU A 135 3.93 27.15 14.44
N SER A 136 4.30 28.43 14.63
CA SER A 136 5.70 28.85 14.81
C SER A 136 6.37 28.19 16.02
N ALA A 137 5.63 27.93 17.09
CA ALA A 137 6.14 27.18 18.25
C ALA A 137 6.56 25.74 17.92
N TYR A 138 6.06 25.19 16.83
CA TYR A 138 6.40 23.86 16.29
C TYR A 138 7.42 23.93 15.14
N GLY A 139 8.00 25.10 14.88
CA GLY A 139 9.04 25.31 13.89
C GLY A 139 8.54 25.56 12.46
N PHE A 140 7.28 25.91 12.27
CA PHE A 140 6.74 26.27 10.95
C PHE A 140 6.80 27.79 10.73
N GLU A 141 7.35 28.19 9.57
CA GLU A 141 7.48 29.62 9.23
C GLU A 141 6.18 30.24 8.72
N LYS A 142 5.27 29.42 8.17
CA LYS A 142 4.03 29.88 7.57
C LYS A 142 2.82 29.41 8.35
N ASP A 143 1.83 30.28 8.44
CA ASP A 143 0.54 29.95 9.03
C ASP A 143 -0.14 28.78 8.30
N TYR A 144 -0.78 27.89 9.03
CA TYR A 144 -1.53 26.76 8.51
C TYR A 144 -2.96 27.17 8.17
N VAL A 145 -3.24 27.43 6.90
CA VAL A 145 -4.55 27.89 6.45
C VAL A 145 -5.56 26.77 6.49
N LEU A 146 -6.73 27.02 7.14
CA LEU A 146 -7.81 26.04 7.35
C LEU A 146 -9.12 26.45 6.67
N ARG A 147 -9.37 27.77 6.46
CA ARG A 147 -10.52 28.29 5.75
C ARG A 147 -10.09 29.50 4.89
N ARG A 148 -10.55 29.54 3.66
CA ARG A 148 -10.28 30.63 2.71
C ARG A 148 -11.17 31.84 3.00
N SER A 149 -10.84 32.97 2.34
CA SER A 149 -11.61 34.22 2.42
C SER A 149 -13.03 34.11 1.87
N ASP A 150 -13.28 33.18 0.94
CA ASP A 150 -14.60 32.88 0.41
C ASP A 150 -15.48 32.03 1.35
N GLY A 151 -14.93 31.66 2.53
CA GLY A 151 -15.60 30.84 3.53
C GLY A 151 -15.45 29.33 3.33
N THR A 152 -14.87 28.87 2.21
CA THR A 152 -14.67 27.44 1.93
C THR A 152 -13.58 26.85 2.81
N SER A 153 -13.80 25.62 3.31
CA SER A 153 -12.78 24.87 4.04
C SER A 153 -11.71 24.37 3.10
N VAL A 154 -10.43 24.36 3.55
CA VAL A 154 -9.39 23.65 2.83
C VAL A 154 -9.32 22.19 3.29
N TYR A 155 -8.69 21.32 2.48
CA TYR A 155 -8.53 19.89 2.81
C TYR A 155 -7.97 19.65 4.22
N ALA A 156 -7.09 20.53 4.71
CA ALA A 156 -6.51 20.45 6.04
C ALA A 156 -7.55 20.42 7.18
N ALA A 157 -8.60 21.25 7.09
CA ALA A 157 -9.65 21.27 8.12
C ALA A 157 -10.45 19.95 8.14
N ARG A 158 -10.68 19.36 6.97
CA ARG A 158 -11.36 18.07 6.82
C ARG A 158 -10.51 16.92 7.33
N ASP A 159 -9.22 17.01 7.07
CA ASP A 159 -8.23 16.02 7.53
C ASP A 159 -8.09 16.03 9.06
N ILE A 160 -8.09 17.20 9.69
CA ILE A 160 -8.13 17.32 11.15
C ILE A 160 -9.41 16.67 11.71
N ALA A 161 -10.57 16.92 11.10
CA ALA A 161 -11.84 16.31 11.54
C ALA A 161 -11.80 14.77 11.44
N PHE A 162 -11.23 14.25 10.35
CA PHE A 162 -11.03 12.81 10.17
C PHE A 162 -10.12 12.22 11.25
N HIS A 163 -9.02 12.92 11.60
CA HIS A 163 -8.08 12.42 12.61
C HIS A 163 -8.64 12.46 14.02
N ILE A 164 -9.41 13.49 14.36
CA ILE A 164 -10.17 13.50 15.62
C ILE A 164 -11.13 12.32 15.68
N TRP A 165 -11.84 12.06 14.58
CA TRP A 165 -12.72 10.89 14.50
C TRP A 165 -11.94 9.58 14.66
N LYS A 166 -10.75 9.43 14.02
CA LYS A 166 -9.88 8.24 14.19
C LYS A 166 -9.48 8.08 15.66
N GLY A 167 -8.99 9.14 16.30
CA GLY A 167 -8.56 9.11 17.71
C GLY A 167 -9.65 8.70 18.69
N HIS A 168 -10.91 9.06 18.40
CA HIS A 168 -12.04 8.66 19.25
C HIS A 168 -12.55 7.22 18.98
N ASN A 169 -12.12 6.58 17.88
CA ASN A 169 -12.63 5.26 17.48
C ASN A 169 -11.58 4.15 17.52
N PHE A 170 -10.29 4.48 17.67
CA PHE A 170 -9.19 3.51 17.63
C PHE A 170 -8.13 3.83 18.67
N ASP A 171 -7.61 2.80 19.32
CA ASP A 171 -6.58 2.93 20.36
C ASP A 171 -5.22 3.37 19.79
N ARG A 172 -4.92 3.00 18.55
CA ARG A 172 -3.69 3.37 17.85
C ARG A 172 -4.00 3.79 16.42
N VAL A 173 -3.49 4.95 16.02
CA VAL A 173 -3.67 5.52 14.68
C VAL A 173 -2.33 5.59 13.98
N ILE A 174 -2.21 4.94 12.83
CA ILE A 174 -1.00 4.93 12.00
C ILE A 174 -1.39 5.41 10.61
N ASP A 175 -0.74 6.46 10.12
CA ASP A 175 -0.90 6.96 8.76
C ASP A 175 0.30 6.57 7.90
N VAL A 176 0.05 6.13 6.67
CA VAL A 176 1.08 5.82 5.68
C VAL A 176 0.96 6.81 4.54
N LEU A 177 1.91 7.73 4.44
CA LEU A 177 1.85 8.89 3.54
C LEU A 177 3.10 8.98 2.66
N GLY A 178 2.93 9.46 1.42
CA GLY A 178 4.06 9.79 0.56
C GLY A 178 4.91 10.93 1.14
N ALA A 179 6.18 10.96 0.80
CA ALA A 179 7.13 11.97 1.30
C ALA A 179 6.75 13.41 0.93
N ASP A 180 5.99 13.60 -0.13
CA ASP A 180 5.41 14.89 -0.54
C ASP A 180 4.35 15.43 0.45
N HIS A 181 3.78 14.56 1.29
CA HIS A 181 2.85 14.92 2.37
C HIS A 181 3.53 15.21 3.71
N LYS A 182 4.86 15.20 3.79
CA LYS A 182 5.59 15.35 5.07
C LYS A 182 5.24 16.66 5.79
N LEU A 183 5.22 17.78 5.07
CA LEU A 183 4.87 19.08 5.66
C LEU A 183 3.45 19.07 6.23
N ILE A 184 2.48 18.60 5.44
CA ILE A 184 1.07 18.57 5.82
C ILE A 184 0.84 17.63 7.01
N GLY A 185 1.44 16.44 6.98
CA GLY A 185 1.33 15.47 8.06
C GLY A 185 1.91 15.98 9.38
N THR A 186 3.05 16.68 9.35
CA THR A 186 3.64 17.24 10.56
C THR A 186 2.87 18.47 11.07
N GLN A 187 2.27 19.29 10.20
CA GLN A 187 1.35 20.37 10.60
C GLN A 187 0.07 19.82 11.24
N LEU A 188 -0.45 18.73 10.70
CA LEU A 188 -1.60 18.01 11.28
C LEU A 188 -1.28 17.51 12.70
N GLN A 189 -0.14 16.85 12.89
CA GLN A 189 0.30 16.37 14.23
C GLN A 189 0.37 17.53 15.25
N ALA A 190 1.02 18.64 14.88
CA ALA A 190 1.10 19.83 15.73
C ALA A 190 -0.29 20.38 16.06
N THR A 191 -1.20 20.43 15.08
CA THR A 191 -2.57 20.92 15.31
C THR A 191 -3.35 20.02 16.26
N LEU A 192 -3.25 18.70 16.12
CA LEU A 192 -3.90 17.75 17.01
C LEU A 192 -3.36 17.83 18.44
N GLU A 193 -2.06 18.05 18.60
CA GLU A 193 -1.45 18.28 19.91
C GLU A 193 -1.98 19.54 20.58
N ILE A 194 -2.07 20.68 19.87
CA ILE A 194 -2.70 21.93 20.37
C ILE A 194 -4.16 21.69 20.77
N LEU A 195 -4.87 20.88 20.01
CA LEU A 195 -6.25 20.54 20.32
C LEU A 195 -6.40 19.54 21.48
N GLY A 196 -5.31 18.94 21.98
CA GLY A 196 -5.35 17.90 23.00
C GLY A 196 -5.96 16.58 22.51
N GLU A 197 -5.88 16.32 21.22
CA GLU A 197 -6.38 15.11 20.56
C GLU A 197 -5.28 14.05 20.38
N GLN A 198 -5.66 12.82 20.06
CA GLN A 198 -4.71 11.77 19.76
C GLN A 198 -3.91 12.10 18.50
N VAL A 199 -2.57 12.12 18.65
CA VAL A 199 -1.64 12.36 17.55
C VAL A 199 -1.33 11.03 16.84
N PRO A 200 -1.49 10.93 15.51
CA PRO A 200 -1.16 9.72 14.78
C PRO A 200 0.35 9.51 14.68
N GLU A 201 0.76 8.24 14.61
CA GLU A 201 2.09 7.87 14.13
C GLU A 201 2.09 7.93 12.60
N ILE A 202 3.10 8.54 11.99
CA ILE A 202 3.15 8.67 10.53
C ILE A 202 4.37 7.93 9.99
N VAL A 203 4.13 7.04 9.02
CA VAL A 203 5.16 6.42 8.21
C VAL A 203 5.19 7.11 6.86
N PHE A 204 6.27 7.85 6.59
CA PHE A 204 6.49 8.46 5.27
C PHE A 204 7.23 7.48 4.35
N PHE A 205 6.78 7.38 3.10
CA PHE A 205 7.45 6.55 2.10
C PHE A 205 7.86 7.37 0.88
N GLU A 206 8.99 6.99 0.30
CA GLU A 206 9.54 7.59 -0.91
C GLU A 206 8.98 6.94 -2.18
N PHE A 207 9.18 7.62 -3.31
CA PHE A 207 8.71 7.15 -4.60
C PHE A 207 9.48 5.91 -5.09
N VAL A 208 8.74 5.01 -5.73
CA VAL A 208 9.29 3.89 -6.50
C VAL A 208 9.46 4.36 -7.95
N SER A 209 10.64 4.14 -8.53
CA SER A 209 10.95 4.46 -9.92
C SER A 209 11.29 3.19 -10.71
N LEU A 210 11.34 3.32 -12.02
CA LEU A 210 11.82 2.27 -12.92
C LEU A 210 13.20 2.64 -13.48
N PRO A 211 13.99 1.68 -14.00
CA PRO A 211 15.33 1.92 -14.54
C PRO A 211 15.38 3.00 -15.63
N GLU A 212 14.29 3.16 -16.41
CA GLU A 212 14.18 4.14 -17.47
C GLU A 212 13.93 5.58 -16.99
N GLY A 213 13.83 5.81 -15.67
CA GLY A 213 13.71 7.13 -15.05
C GLY A 213 12.45 7.34 -14.21
N SER A 214 12.39 8.50 -13.50
CA SER A 214 11.29 8.82 -12.60
C SER A 214 9.97 9.03 -13.32
N MET A 215 8.91 8.45 -12.79
CA MET A 215 7.54 8.60 -13.28
C MET A 215 7.02 10.02 -13.03
N SER A 216 6.60 10.74 -14.07
CA SER A 216 5.96 12.04 -13.94
C SER A 216 4.59 12.04 -14.58
N THR A 217 3.55 12.05 -13.76
CA THR A 217 2.14 12.14 -14.19
C THR A 217 1.85 13.38 -15.03
N ARG A 218 2.55 14.51 -14.77
CA ARG A 218 2.35 15.77 -15.51
C ARG A 218 2.87 15.73 -16.95
N ARG A 219 3.74 14.78 -17.31
CA ARG A 219 4.30 14.61 -18.66
C ARG A 219 3.74 13.41 -19.42
N GLY A 220 2.73 12.71 -18.87
CA GLY A 220 2.11 11.56 -19.51
C GLY A 220 3.01 10.30 -19.59
N LYS A 221 4.10 10.25 -18.83
CA LYS A 221 5.00 9.09 -18.71
C LYS A 221 4.91 8.56 -17.27
N PHE A 222 3.89 7.80 -17.00
CA PHE A 222 3.79 6.98 -15.79
C PHE A 222 3.44 5.56 -16.21
N ILE A 223 3.88 4.58 -15.43
CA ILE A 223 3.42 3.20 -15.56
C ILE A 223 2.40 2.98 -14.46
N SER A 224 1.20 2.56 -14.82
CA SER A 224 0.16 2.22 -13.85
C SER A 224 0.53 0.95 -13.08
N ALA A 225 -0.06 0.76 -11.90
CA ALA A 225 0.10 -0.48 -11.16
C ALA A 225 -0.38 -1.70 -11.97
N ASP A 226 -1.44 -1.53 -12.78
CA ASP A 226 -1.94 -2.59 -13.66
C ASP A 226 -0.91 -2.97 -14.75
N GLU A 227 -0.22 -1.98 -15.34
CA GLU A 227 0.84 -2.23 -16.32
C GLU A 227 2.06 -2.89 -15.68
N LEU A 228 2.43 -2.46 -14.47
CA LEU A 228 3.50 -3.10 -13.69
C LEU A 228 3.18 -4.57 -13.41
N ILE A 229 1.96 -4.86 -12.95
CA ILE A 229 1.49 -6.23 -12.69
C ILE A 229 1.53 -7.04 -13.98
N ALA A 230 0.92 -6.55 -15.07
CA ALA A 230 0.82 -7.27 -16.33
C ALA A 230 2.20 -7.61 -16.93
N GLU A 231 3.16 -6.67 -16.91
CA GLU A 231 4.52 -6.92 -17.38
C GLU A 231 5.27 -7.90 -16.47
N THR A 232 5.08 -7.80 -15.16
CA THR A 232 5.71 -8.74 -14.21
C THR A 232 5.13 -10.15 -14.37
N GLU A 233 3.82 -10.29 -14.57
CA GLU A 233 3.15 -11.58 -14.86
C GLU A 233 3.65 -12.20 -16.16
N ARG A 234 3.78 -11.40 -17.21
CA ARG A 234 4.31 -11.88 -18.48
C ARG A 234 5.71 -12.48 -18.32
N ARG A 235 6.61 -11.78 -17.63
CA ARG A 235 7.99 -12.28 -17.35
C ARG A 235 7.98 -13.49 -16.42
N ALA A 236 7.16 -13.49 -15.39
CA ALA A 236 6.99 -14.63 -14.49
C ALA A 236 6.47 -15.87 -15.25
N MET A 237 5.55 -15.68 -16.21
CA MET A 237 5.03 -16.75 -17.04
C MET A 237 6.11 -17.39 -17.91
N ASP A 238 7.07 -16.60 -18.45
CA ASP A 238 8.20 -17.13 -19.20
C ASP A 238 9.07 -18.04 -18.33
N GLU A 239 9.35 -17.62 -17.08
CA GLU A 239 10.11 -18.42 -16.09
C GLU A 239 9.37 -19.71 -15.68
N VAL A 240 8.06 -19.62 -15.43
CA VAL A 240 7.24 -20.78 -15.05
C VAL A 240 7.13 -21.76 -16.21
N ASN A 241 6.97 -21.29 -17.46
CA ASN A 241 6.94 -22.15 -18.65
C ASN A 241 8.25 -22.93 -18.83
N ALA A 242 9.39 -22.29 -18.56
CA ALA A 242 10.70 -22.95 -18.67
C ALA A 242 10.90 -24.04 -17.62
N ARG A 243 10.30 -23.91 -16.41
CA ARG A 243 10.54 -24.81 -15.27
C ARG A 243 9.44 -25.84 -15.05
N ARG A 244 8.20 -25.56 -15.49
CA ARG A 244 7.01 -26.36 -15.17
C ARG A 244 6.13 -26.61 -16.43
N SER A 245 6.80 -27.01 -17.50
CA SER A 245 6.14 -27.32 -18.78
C SER A 245 5.10 -28.48 -18.69
N GLU A 246 5.18 -29.31 -17.64
CA GLU A 246 4.30 -30.43 -17.39
C GLU A 246 2.93 -30.01 -16.84
N LEU A 247 2.79 -28.79 -16.30
CA LEU A 247 1.54 -28.28 -15.76
C LEU A 247 0.63 -27.75 -16.85
N SER A 248 -0.68 -27.74 -16.57
CA SER A 248 -1.67 -27.09 -17.43
C SER A 248 -1.40 -25.57 -17.54
N GLU A 249 -1.86 -24.95 -18.60
CA GLU A 249 -1.71 -23.50 -18.80
C GLU A 249 -2.37 -22.71 -17.65
N GLU A 250 -3.54 -23.17 -17.17
CA GLU A 250 -4.23 -22.51 -16.06
C GLU A 250 -3.43 -22.56 -14.77
N GLU A 251 -2.82 -23.69 -14.42
CA GLU A 251 -1.95 -23.83 -13.25
C GLU A 251 -0.71 -22.93 -13.37
N ARG A 252 -0.08 -22.92 -14.54
CA ARG A 252 1.07 -22.04 -14.80
C ARG A 252 0.72 -20.57 -14.68
N ARG A 253 -0.46 -20.14 -15.16
CA ARG A 253 -0.94 -18.77 -14.99
C ARG A 253 -1.14 -18.39 -13.51
N LYS A 254 -1.73 -19.28 -12.71
CA LYS A 254 -1.91 -19.06 -11.27
C LYS A 254 -0.56 -18.91 -10.54
N ILE A 255 0.39 -19.78 -10.88
CA ILE A 255 1.75 -19.67 -10.31
C ILE A 255 2.42 -18.37 -10.76
N ALA A 256 2.36 -18.04 -12.06
CA ALA A 256 2.98 -16.82 -12.58
C ALA A 256 2.40 -15.56 -11.97
N HIS A 257 1.08 -15.48 -11.76
CA HIS A 257 0.45 -14.39 -11.03
C HIS A 257 1.00 -14.27 -9.60
N SER A 258 0.99 -15.37 -8.84
CA SER A 258 1.49 -15.35 -7.45
C SER A 258 2.98 -14.99 -7.37
N VAL A 259 3.80 -15.46 -8.31
CA VAL A 259 5.22 -15.11 -8.44
C VAL A 259 5.40 -13.62 -8.76
N ALA A 260 4.59 -13.07 -9.67
CA ALA A 260 4.64 -11.66 -10.04
C ALA A 260 4.29 -10.75 -8.85
N ILE A 261 3.20 -11.07 -8.13
CA ILE A 261 2.80 -10.31 -6.95
C ILE A 261 3.84 -10.42 -5.84
N SER A 262 4.43 -11.60 -5.65
CA SER A 262 5.53 -11.81 -4.71
C SER A 262 6.74 -10.94 -5.04
N ALA A 263 7.13 -10.88 -6.31
CA ALA A 263 8.25 -10.06 -6.78
C ALA A 263 8.01 -8.57 -6.49
N ILE A 264 6.83 -8.04 -6.84
CA ILE A 264 6.48 -6.64 -6.64
C ILE A 264 6.43 -6.31 -5.15
N ARG A 265 5.69 -7.09 -4.35
CA ARG A 265 5.50 -6.79 -2.92
C ARG A 265 6.80 -6.86 -2.15
N TYR A 266 7.57 -7.93 -2.36
CA TYR A 266 8.84 -8.11 -1.66
C TYR A 266 9.83 -7.00 -1.99
N ASP A 267 9.99 -6.64 -3.26
CA ASP A 267 10.94 -5.62 -3.69
C ASP A 267 10.63 -4.24 -3.10
N ILE A 268 9.35 -3.89 -3.03
CA ILE A 268 8.90 -2.64 -2.39
C ILE A 268 9.10 -2.70 -0.87
N ILE A 269 8.64 -3.79 -0.22
CA ILE A 269 8.62 -3.86 1.26
C ILE A 269 10.03 -4.04 1.84
N ARG A 270 10.97 -4.70 1.15
CA ARG A 270 12.35 -4.91 1.65
C ARG A 270 13.15 -3.62 1.84
N THR A 271 12.67 -2.51 1.29
CA THR A 271 13.36 -1.21 1.37
C THR A 271 12.81 -0.39 2.54
N ILE A 272 13.70 0.35 3.20
CA ILE A 272 13.33 1.32 4.24
C ILE A 272 12.39 2.35 3.60
N PRO A 273 11.21 2.64 4.20
CA PRO A 273 10.21 3.51 3.58
C PRO A 273 10.75 4.88 3.11
N GLU A 274 11.62 5.50 3.89
CA GLU A 274 12.18 6.83 3.61
C GLU A 274 13.26 6.82 2.50
N LYS A 275 13.53 5.67 1.90
CA LYS A 275 14.52 5.53 0.82
C LYS A 275 13.84 5.28 -0.51
N SER A 276 14.15 6.12 -1.51
CA SER A 276 13.72 5.89 -2.89
C SER A 276 14.22 4.54 -3.40
N THR A 277 13.38 3.84 -4.12
CA THR A 277 13.69 2.53 -4.71
C THR A 277 13.54 2.55 -6.22
N VAL A 278 14.36 1.74 -6.90
CA VAL A 278 14.21 1.46 -8.33
C VAL A 278 13.77 0.02 -8.46
N PHE A 279 12.59 -0.21 -9.02
CA PHE A 279 12.08 -1.55 -9.26
C PHE A 279 12.70 -2.12 -10.54
N ASP A 280 13.56 -3.13 -10.39
CA ASP A 280 14.17 -3.85 -11.50
C ASP A 280 13.56 -5.25 -11.63
N TRP A 281 12.91 -5.53 -12.76
CA TRP A 281 12.27 -6.82 -13.02
C TRP A 281 13.23 -8.01 -12.95
N LYS A 282 14.48 -7.82 -13.37
CA LYS A 282 15.48 -8.89 -13.36
C LYS A 282 15.86 -9.29 -11.94
N GLU A 283 16.01 -8.30 -11.06
CA GLU A 283 16.30 -8.55 -9.65
C GLU A 283 15.07 -9.07 -8.90
N ALA A 284 13.90 -8.47 -9.13
CA ALA A 284 12.66 -8.81 -8.46
C ALA A 284 12.18 -10.25 -8.77
N LEU A 285 12.45 -10.76 -9.98
CA LEU A 285 12.10 -12.11 -10.44
C LEU A 285 13.26 -13.12 -10.33
N ASP A 286 14.32 -12.80 -9.60
CA ASP A 286 15.44 -13.74 -9.40
C ASP A 286 15.03 -14.87 -8.42
N PHE A 287 14.99 -16.10 -8.91
CA PHE A 287 14.65 -17.30 -8.11
C PHE A 287 15.84 -17.83 -7.29
N GLU A 288 17.01 -17.28 -7.46
CA GLU A 288 18.23 -17.77 -6.80
C GLU A 288 18.68 -16.87 -5.64
N LYS A 289 18.29 -15.59 -5.66
CA LYS A 289 18.78 -14.59 -4.67
C LYS A 289 17.76 -13.50 -4.38
N GLN A 290 17.64 -13.16 -3.10
CA GLN A 290 17.13 -11.90 -2.57
C GLN A 290 15.79 -11.38 -3.15
N SER A 291 14.90 -12.26 -3.55
CA SER A 291 13.61 -11.92 -4.12
C SER A 291 12.44 -12.60 -3.38
N GLY A 292 11.22 -12.11 -3.60
CA GLY A 292 10.02 -12.78 -3.11
C GLY A 292 9.86 -14.20 -3.66
N PRO A 293 10.02 -14.42 -4.98
CA PRO A 293 10.03 -15.76 -5.59
C PRO A 293 11.06 -16.72 -4.99
N TYR A 294 12.22 -16.24 -4.60
CA TYR A 294 13.23 -17.05 -3.90
C TYR A 294 12.71 -17.60 -2.57
N ILE A 295 12.02 -16.76 -1.80
CA ILE A 295 11.45 -17.16 -0.49
C ILE A 295 10.27 -18.13 -0.71
N GLN A 296 9.40 -17.85 -1.70
CA GLN A 296 8.31 -18.77 -2.08
C GLN A 296 8.88 -20.14 -2.50
N TYR A 297 9.97 -20.16 -3.25
CA TYR A 297 10.61 -21.41 -3.68
C TYR A 297 11.17 -22.20 -2.49
N ALA A 298 11.75 -21.55 -1.49
CA ALA A 298 12.19 -22.23 -0.26
C ALA A 298 11.00 -22.87 0.49
N HIS A 299 9.88 -22.16 0.59
CA HIS A 299 8.65 -22.71 1.17
C HIS A 299 8.11 -23.92 0.37
N ALA A 300 7.99 -23.80 -0.96
CA ALA A 300 7.52 -24.88 -1.82
C ALA A 300 8.44 -26.13 -1.74
N ARG A 301 9.76 -25.90 -1.66
CA ARG A 301 10.74 -26.97 -1.42
C ARG A 301 10.50 -27.70 -0.09
N ALA A 302 10.26 -26.96 1.00
CA ALA A 302 9.94 -27.55 2.28
C ALA A 302 8.63 -28.38 2.23
N CYS A 303 7.61 -27.90 1.55
CA CYS A 303 6.38 -28.66 1.28
C CYS A 303 6.68 -29.97 0.53
N SER A 304 7.44 -29.90 -0.57
CA SER A 304 7.80 -31.08 -1.37
C SER A 304 8.59 -32.12 -0.59
N ILE A 305 9.47 -31.71 0.34
CA ILE A 305 10.22 -32.61 1.22
C ILE A 305 9.23 -33.36 2.14
N LEU A 306 8.32 -32.66 2.77
CA LEU A 306 7.35 -33.24 3.68
C LEU A 306 6.35 -34.15 2.97
N ASP A 307 5.88 -33.79 1.78
CA ASP A 307 4.99 -34.63 0.97
C ASP A 307 5.67 -35.95 0.57
N LYS A 308 6.99 -35.94 0.29
CA LYS A 308 7.78 -37.16 0.00
C LYS A 308 8.11 -38.00 1.24
N ALA A 309 8.10 -37.39 2.41
CA ALA A 309 8.43 -38.06 3.64
C ALA A 309 7.33 -39.03 4.13
N VAL A 310 6.09 -38.82 3.69
CA VAL A 310 4.87 -39.58 4.06
C VAL A 310 4.52 -39.45 5.55
N SER A 311 5.46 -39.79 6.45
CA SER A 311 5.30 -39.66 7.91
C SER A 311 6.64 -39.50 8.62
N TYR A 312 6.63 -38.91 9.78
CA TYR A 312 7.75 -38.78 10.71
C TYR A 312 7.23 -38.57 12.13
N THR A 313 8.06 -38.85 13.13
CA THR A 313 7.76 -38.58 14.54
C THR A 313 8.43 -37.25 14.94
N PRO A 314 7.69 -36.24 15.43
CA PRO A 314 8.29 -34.96 15.83
C PRO A 314 9.42 -35.16 16.86
N CYS A 315 10.59 -34.58 16.56
CA CYS A 315 11.76 -34.63 17.41
C CYS A 315 12.34 -33.21 17.55
N PHE A 316 12.35 -32.66 18.76
CA PHE A 316 12.70 -31.27 19.08
C PHE A 316 14.16 -31.11 19.54
N GLU A 317 15.01 -32.06 19.22
CA GLU A 317 16.45 -31.96 19.42
C GLU A 317 17.11 -31.28 18.20
N ALA A 318 18.27 -30.66 18.37
CA ALA A 318 19.10 -30.14 17.27
C ALA A 318 20.55 -30.55 17.49
N GLU A 319 21.20 -31.02 16.45
CA GLU A 319 22.62 -31.38 16.46
C GLU A 319 23.36 -30.76 15.28
N GLY A 320 24.56 -30.28 15.52
CA GLY A 320 25.37 -29.64 14.49
C GLY A 320 24.99 -28.17 14.27
N GLU A 321 25.79 -27.51 13.45
CA GLU A 321 25.67 -26.06 13.20
C GLU A 321 24.45 -25.70 12.36
N GLY A 322 24.16 -26.48 11.30
CA GLY A 322 23.08 -26.20 10.38
C GLY A 322 21.68 -26.32 11.03
N GLU A 323 21.45 -27.39 11.80
CA GLU A 323 20.19 -27.57 12.55
C GLU A 323 20.04 -26.49 13.64
N THR A 324 21.13 -26.19 14.36
CA THR A 324 21.14 -25.15 15.41
C THR A 324 20.87 -23.76 14.83
N ALA A 325 21.41 -23.44 13.66
CA ALA A 325 21.17 -22.17 12.97
C ALA A 325 19.69 -21.98 12.61
N LEU A 326 19.03 -23.02 12.07
CA LEU A 326 17.59 -23.01 11.79
C LEU A 326 16.77 -22.78 13.06
N VAL A 327 17.02 -23.55 14.14
CA VAL A 327 16.30 -23.41 15.40
C VAL A 327 16.40 -21.99 15.95
N LYS A 328 17.64 -21.42 15.98
CA LYS A 328 17.87 -20.06 16.46
C LYS A 328 17.11 -19.04 15.63
N HIS A 329 17.14 -19.16 14.32
CA HIS A 329 16.49 -18.18 13.44
C HIS A 329 14.96 -18.29 13.51
N ILE A 330 14.39 -19.51 13.52
CA ILE A 330 12.95 -19.71 13.73
C ILE A 330 12.49 -19.10 15.08
N ALA A 331 13.28 -19.29 16.15
CA ALA A 331 12.96 -18.76 17.47
C ALA A 331 12.96 -17.22 17.53
N LEU A 332 13.60 -16.52 16.59
CA LEU A 332 13.59 -15.06 16.50
C LEU A 332 12.27 -14.51 15.94
N PHE A 333 11.45 -15.30 15.25
CA PHE A 333 10.25 -14.81 14.56
C PHE A 333 9.32 -13.96 15.44
N PRO A 334 8.91 -14.42 16.66
CA PRO A 334 8.05 -13.60 17.52
C PRO A 334 8.66 -12.25 17.87
N LYS A 335 9.96 -12.22 18.15
CA LYS A 335 10.69 -10.99 18.51
C LYS A 335 10.74 -10.01 17.31
N VAL A 336 10.94 -10.51 16.10
CA VAL A 336 10.90 -9.69 14.88
C VAL A 336 9.53 -9.06 14.70
N ILE A 337 8.44 -9.81 14.90
CA ILE A 337 7.09 -9.28 14.83
C ILE A 337 6.84 -8.20 15.90
N GLU A 338 7.28 -8.42 17.15
CA GLU A 338 7.18 -7.40 18.21
C GLU A 338 7.90 -6.11 17.85
N GLU A 339 9.11 -6.20 17.29
CA GLU A 339 9.91 -5.04 16.86
C GLU A 339 9.22 -4.30 15.72
N ILE A 340 8.69 -5.01 14.73
CA ILE A 340 7.96 -4.43 13.61
C ILE A 340 6.73 -3.66 14.09
N VAL A 341 5.94 -4.24 14.97
CA VAL A 341 4.74 -3.62 15.53
C VAL A 341 5.09 -2.37 16.33
N LYS A 342 6.18 -2.43 17.10
CA LYS A 342 6.65 -1.30 17.91
C LYS A 342 7.18 -0.15 17.07
N ASP A 343 8.06 -0.47 16.10
CA ASP A 343 8.86 0.53 15.39
C ASP A 343 8.32 0.86 13.99
N LEU A 344 7.24 0.21 13.54
CA LEU A 344 6.62 0.36 12.22
C LEU A 344 7.60 0.11 11.06
N LYS A 345 8.45 -0.94 11.18
CA LYS A 345 9.51 -1.29 10.22
C LYS A 345 9.22 -2.60 9.48
N PRO A 346 8.25 -2.66 8.55
CA PRO A 346 7.86 -3.90 7.88
C PRO A 346 8.98 -4.56 7.08
N TYR A 347 9.98 -3.80 6.62
CA TYR A 347 11.13 -4.34 5.90
C TYR A 347 11.94 -5.36 6.71
N LEU A 348 11.89 -5.31 8.04
CA LEU A 348 12.55 -6.30 8.90
C LEU A 348 11.98 -7.71 8.69
N LEU A 349 10.67 -7.83 8.38
CA LEU A 349 10.08 -9.13 8.07
C LEU A 349 10.56 -9.67 6.73
N ALA A 350 10.70 -8.82 5.73
CA ALA A 350 11.24 -9.22 4.42
C ALA A 350 12.69 -9.71 4.54
N ILE A 351 13.52 -9.01 5.32
CA ILE A 351 14.91 -9.42 5.61
C ILE A 351 14.91 -10.77 6.35
N TYR A 352 14.11 -10.90 7.42
CA TYR A 352 14.01 -12.11 8.21
C TYR A 352 13.62 -13.33 7.36
N ALA A 353 12.57 -13.19 6.53
CA ALA A 353 12.08 -14.28 5.68
C ALA A 353 13.15 -14.73 4.67
N ARG A 354 13.89 -13.78 4.09
CA ARG A 354 15.02 -14.09 3.19
C ARG A 354 16.13 -14.84 3.93
N GLU A 355 16.53 -14.37 5.11
CA GLU A 355 17.58 -15.02 5.89
C GLU A 355 17.16 -16.44 6.32
N LEU A 356 15.90 -16.65 6.68
CA LEU A 356 15.37 -17.97 6.97
C LEU A 356 15.46 -18.89 5.73
N ALA A 357 15.13 -18.36 4.54
CA ALA A 357 15.26 -19.11 3.28
C ALA A 357 16.71 -19.47 2.97
N ASP A 358 17.66 -18.52 3.20
CA ASP A 358 19.11 -18.76 3.00
C ASP A 358 19.63 -19.87 3.92
N ILE A 359 19.30 -19.79 5.22
CA ILE A 359 19.71 -20.79 6.22
C ILE A 359 19.09 -22.16 5.89
N PHE A 360 17.82 -22.19 5.50
CA PHE A 360 17.13 -23.43 5.12
C PHE A 360 17.74 -24.05 3.86
N ASN A 361 18.03 -23.28 2.83
CA ASN A 361 18.66 -23.78 1.63
C ASN A 361 20.07 -24.33 1.91
N SER A 362 20.85 -23.64 2.74
CA SER A 362 22.17 -24.12 3.18
C SER A 362 22.08 -25.41 3.97
N PHE A 363 21.15 -25.51 4.93
CA PHE A 363 20.88 -26.73 5.66
C PHE A 363 20.50 -27.89 4.72
N TYR A 364 19.57 -27.68 3.79
CA TYR A 364 19.10 -28.70 2.87
C TYR A 364 20.19 -29.22 1.93
N HIS A 365 21.13 -28.36 1.53
CA HIS A 365 22.26 -28.75 0.70
C HIS A 365 23.31 -29.55 1.47
N ALA A 366 23.58 -29.19 2.71
CA ALA A 366 24.61 -29.83 3.52
C ALA A 366 24.12 -31.13 4.19
N GLU A 367 22.84 -31.20 4.55
CA GLU A 367 22.30 -32.25 5.41
C GLU A 367 21.26 -33.11 4.66
N PRO A 368 21.49 -34.44 4.51
CA PRO A 368 20.52 -35.31 3.86
C PRO A 368 19.27 -35.45 4.76
N VAL A 369 18.11 -34.94 4.31
CA VAL A 369 16.84 -35.00 5.07
C VAL A 369 16.11 -36.32 4.80
N LEU A 370 15.73 -36.57 3.53
CA LEU A 370 14.95 -37.77 3.16
C LEU A 370 15.75 -39.06 3.18
N LYS A 371 17.09 -38.99 3.02
CA LYS A 371 18.00 -40.12 3.04
C LYS A 371 18.53 -40.45 4.45
N ALA A 372 18.27 -39.59 5.41
CA ALA A 372 18.59 -39.89 6.82
C ALA A 372 17.65 -40.98 7.37
N GLU A 373 18.06 -41.63 8.43
CA GLU A 373 17.30 -42.73 9.07
C GLU A 373 16.99 -42.45 10.55
N GLY A 374 15.96 -43.08 11.07
CA GLY A 374 15.59 -43.05 12.48
C GLY A 374 15.41 -41.64 13.03
N LYS A 375 15.92 -41.39 14.21
CA LYS A 375 15.80 -40.11 14.91
C LYS A 375 16.37 -38.93 14.14
N VAL A 376 17.45 -39.15 13.38
CA VAL A 376 18.07 -38.06 12.59
C VAL A 376 17.12 -37.59 11.50
N ARG A 377 16.47 -38.52 10.80
CA ARG A 377 15.45 -38.20 9.80
C ARG A 377 14.28 -37.45 10.43
N ASP A 378 13.73 -37.97 11.53
CA ASP A 378 12.60 -37.38 12.20
C ASP A 378 12.88 -35.95 12.72
N ARG A 379 14.05 -35.74 13.29
CA ARG A 379 14.53 -34.43 13.73
C ARG A 379 14.62 -33.42 12.57
N ARG A 380 15.26 -33.83 11.46
CA ARG A 380 15.41 -32.96 10.26
C ARG A 380 14.08 -32.67 9.61
N LEU A 381 13.16 -33.61 9.54
CA LEU A 381 11.80 -33.37 9.07
C LEU A 381 11.02 -32.44 9.99
N THR A 382 11.20 -32.53 11.30
CA THR A 382 10.62 -31.58 12.25
C THR A 382 11.11 -30.16 12.00
N LEU A 383 12.40 -29.99 11.71
CA LEU A 383 12.96 -28.67 11.36
C LEU A 383 12.44 -28.16 10.01
N VAL A 384 12.31 -29.02 9.00
CA VAL A 384 11.71 -28.65 7.72
C VAL A 384 10.26 -28.20 7.91
N ASP A 385 9.48 -28.88 8.75
CA ASP A 385 8.09 -28.51 9.02
C ASP A 385 7.99 -27.17 9.78
N ALA A 386 8.83 -26.98 10.79
CA ALA A 386 8.91 -25.70 11.50
C ALA A 386 9.30 -24.55 10.55
N THR A 387 10.31 -24.77 9.68
CA THR A 387 10.73 -23.79 8.68
C THR A 387 9.61 -23.47 7.69
N ARG A 388 8.91 -24.48 7.16
CA ARG A 388 7.76 -24.32 6.28
C ARG A 388 6.68 -23.43 6.92
N ASN A 389 6.31 -23.73 8.17
CA ASN A 389 5.30 -22.97 8.87
C ASN A 389 5.74 -21.52 9.09
N THR A 390 6.98 -21.28 9.52
CA THR A 390 7.50 -19.94 9.75
C THR A 390 7.61 -19.13 8.46
N LEU A 391 8.09 -19.74 7.35
CA LEU A 391 8.12 -19.10 6.05
C LEU A 391 6.71 -18.76 5.56
N LYS A 392 5.74 -19.66 5.75
CA LYS A 392 4.34 -19.43 5.42
C LYS A 392 3.80 -18.21 6.15
N GLU A 393 3.92 -18.16 7.47
CA GLU A 393 3.45 -17.03 8.28
C GLU A 393 4.13 -15.71 7.87
N ALA A 394 5.44 -15.74 7.59
CA ALA A 394 6.17 -14.57 7.13
C ALA A 394 5.68 -14.09 5.75
N LEU A 395 5.51 -14.99 4.77
CA LEU A 395 5.02 -14.67 3.44
C LEU A 395 3.58 -14.10 3.49
N GLU A 396 2.66 -14.78 4.20
CA GLU A 396 1.27 -14.36 4.33
C GLU A 396 1.14 -13.00 5.04
N THR A 397 1.99 -12.74 6.04
CA THR A 397 2.06 -11.43 6.72
C THR A 397 2.56 -10.34 5.77
N LEU A 398 3.49 -10.66 4.85
CA LEU A 398 3.91 -9.76 3.76
C LEU A 398 2.86 -9.63 2.65
N GLY A 399 1.74 -10.35 2.72
CA GLY A 399 0.70 -10.40 1.69
C GLY A 399 1.14 -11.18 0.44
N ILE A 400 2.07 -12.13 0.60
CA ILE A 400 2.60 -12.98 -0.45
C ILE A 400 2.06 -14.40 -0.25
N ASP A 401 1.57 -15.01 -1.33
CA ASP A 401 1.04 -16.38 -1.25
C ASP A 401 2.16 -17.38 -0.97
N ALA A 402 1.96 -18.24 0.03
CA ALA A 402 2.85 -19.35 0.35
C ALA A 402 2.53 -20.56 -0.54
N LEU A 403 3.04 -20.57 -1.77
CA LEU A 403 2.80 -21.63 -2.74
C LEU A 403 3.35 -22.98 -2.25
N ARG A 404 2.56 -24.05 -2.40
CA ARG A 404 3.01 -25.42 -2.07
C ARG A 404 3.90 -26.02 -3.16
N ALA A 405 3.78 -25.54 -4.40
CA ALA A 405 4.55 -25.98 -5.56
C ALA A 405 4.75 -24.80 -6.51
N MET A 406 5.91 -24.73 -7.08
CA MET A 406 6.29 -23.72 -8.08
C MET A 406 6.99 -24.36 -9.25
#